data_bcc9c046e0a7f960e8ebc2fc2dc6ee16
#
_entry.id   bcc9c046e0a7f960e8ebc2fc2dc6ee16
#
_cell.length_a   1.000
_cell.length_b   1.000
_cell.length_c   1.000
_cell.angle_alpha   90.00
_cell.angle_beta   90.00
_cell.angle_gamma   90.00
#
_symmetry.space_group_name_H-M   'P 1'
#
loop_
_entity.id
_entity.type
_entity.pdbx_description
1 polymer ?
#
loop_
_entity_poly.entity_id
_entity_poly.type
_entity_poly.pdbx_seq_one_letter_code
_entity_poly.pdbx_strand_id
1 'polypeptide(L)'
;YEMQRSLVGSEMCIRDSSWMSELEQLEYGFEVCARYHLNHLSSDDYVEASQRYAVADLRAFCEQNPSRRGVKRAAAVLKRVHDGARSPMETATAIMVVAKRSQGGLGYAKIELNHRVDVPNEFKYLAKAGYFEIDVYAPASGTGIEYNGSDHLDKQRSASDAERMAVLSALGFRMIVLTGTQFAHQLQLHRAMNAIALAMGLKCDRSEAFQKRQNDLREFVIRHWDGGL
;
A
#
# COMPACT_ATOMS: atom_id res chain seq x y z
N TYR A 1 20.26 15.63 -18.87
CA TYR A 1 20.97 15.58 -17.56
C TYR A 1 20.10 14.94 -16.47
N GLU A 2 18.80 15.22 -16.39
CA GLU A 2 17.85 14.57 -15.47
C GLU A 2 17.64 13.09 -15.81
N MET A 3 17.49 12.77 -17.10
CA MET A 3 17.31 11.39 -17.56
C MET A 3 18.51 10.49 -17.22
N GLN A 4 19.74 11.01 -17.29
CA GLN A 4 20.94 10.26 -16.90
C GLN A 4 21.04 10.05 -15.37
N ARG A 5 20.62 11.02 -14.56
CA ARG A 5 20.54 10.85 -13.09
C ARG A 5 19.51 9.82 -12.68
N SER A 6 18.34 9.81 -13.35
CA SER A 6 17.29 8.80 -13.12
C SER A 6 17.77 7.39 -13.47
N LEU A 7 18.49 7.21 -14.60
CA LEU A 7 19.01 5.90 -15.02
C LEU A 7 20.08 5.34 -14.05
N VAL A 8 21.00 6.17 -13.60
CA VAL A 8 22.05 5.74 -12.64
C VAL A 8 21.42 5.36 -11.28
N GLY A 9 20.42 6.10 -10.83
CA GLY A 9 19.68 5.77 -9.61
C GLY A 9 18.91 4.47 -9.72
N SER A 10 18.19 4.25 -10.84
CA SER A 10 17.45 3.01 -11.11
C SER A 10 18.37 1.78 -11.18
N GLU A 11 19.56 1.93 -11.79
CA GLU A 11 20.57 0.87 -11.82
C GLU A 11 21.03 0.48 -10.42
N MET A 12 21.33 1.47 -9.58
CA MET A 12 21.78 1.26 -8.21
C MET A 12 20.70 0.53 -7.40
N CYS A 13 19.46 0.99 -7.46
CA CYS A 13 18.32 0.35 -6.77
C CYS A 13 18.16 -1.13 -7.16
N ILE A 14 18.20 -1.45 -8.45
CA ILE A 14 18.01 -2.82 -8.95
C ILE A 14 19.21 -3.71 -8.60
N ARG A 15 20.44 -3.20 -8.74
CA ARG A 15 21.64 -3.96 -8.39
C ARG A 15 21.70 -4.25 -6.89
N ASP A 16 21.44 -3.25 -6.07
CA ASP A 16 21.53 -3.35 -4.62
C ASP A 16 20.43 -4.22 -4.02
N SER A 17 19.26 -4.32 -4.68
CA SER A 17 18.20 -5.24 -4.28
C SER A 17 18.44 -6.71 -4.68
N SER A 18 19.48 -7.02 -5.45
CA SER A 18 19.68 -8.37 -6.01
C SER A 18 19.94 -9.48 -4.97
N TRP A 19 20.39 -9.14 -3.79
CA TRP A 19 20.63 -10.02 -2.65
C TRP A 19 19.43 -10.16 -1.70
N MET A 20 18.45 -9.26 -1.78
CA MET A 20 17.25 -9.24 -0.94
C MET A 20 16.33 -10.42 -1.27
N SER A 21 15.50 -10.85 -0.32
CA SER A 21 14.36 -11.74 -0.56
C SER A 21 13.33 -11.07 -1.47
N GLU A 22 12.36 -11.81 -1.98
CA GLU A 22 11.32 -11.23 -2.85
C GLU A 22 10.41 -10.24 -2.08
N LEU A 23 10.15 -10.49 -0.79
CA LEU A 23 9.38 -9.56 0.06
C LEU A 23 10.16 -8.29 0.37
N GLU A 24 11.45 -8.41 0.69
CA GLU A 24 12.31 -7.24 0.89
C GLU A 24 12.41 -6.39 -0.40
N GLN A 25 12.51 -7.03 -1.58
CA GLN A 25 12.48 -6.30 -2.85
C GLN A 25 11.14 -5.60 -3.09
N LEU A 26 10.02 -6.23 -2.68
CA LEU A 26 8.69 -5.65 -2.81
C LEU A 26 8.56 -4.42 -1.92
N GLU A 27 8.94 -4.52 -0.66
CA GLU A 27 8.95 -3.41 0.31
C GLU A 27 9.86 -2.27 -0.17
N TYR A 28 11.11 -2.58 -0.51
CA TYR A 28 12.05 -1.61 -1.05
C TYR A 28 11.51 -0.91 -2.31
N GLY A 29 10.85 -1.67 -3.20
CA GLY A 29 10.22 -1.10 -4.38
C GLY A 29 9.12 -0.09 -4.04
N PHE A 30 8.28 -0.38 -3.05
CA PHE A 30 7.29 0.59 -2.56
C PHE A 30 7.95 1.81 -1.94
N GLU A 31 8.97 1.65 -1.10
CA GLU A 31 9.65 2.76 -0.42
C GLU A 31 10.35 3.72 -1.39
N VAL A 32 11.03 3.21 -2.41
CA VAL A 32 11.71 4.09 -3.40
C VAL A 32 10.73 4.81 -4.31
N CYS A 33 9.50 4.28 -4.47
CA CYS A 33 8.41 4.88 -5.24
C CYS A 33 7.39 5.62 -4.35
N ALA A 34 7.64 5.73 -3.05
CA ALA A 34 6.77 6.40 -2.09
C ALA A 34 6.91 7.93 -2.13
N ARG A 35 5.95 8.59 -1.46
CA ARG A 35 5.94 10.03 -1.15
C ARG A 35 6.25 10.27 0.33
N TYR A 36 7.06 9.43 0.93
CA TYR A 36 7.58 9.60 2.29
C TYR A 36 9.03 9.09 2.38
N HIS A 37 9.72 9.47 3.44
CA HIS A 37 11.00 8.90 3.85
C HIS A 37 10.93 8.54 5.31
N LEU A 38 11.49 7.38 5.66
CA LEU A 38 11.68 7.00 7.06
C LEU A 38 12.65 7.97 7.73
N ASN A 39 12.30 8.42 8.93
CA ASN A 39 13.07 9.37 9.69
C ASN A 39 13.54 8.76 11.01
N HIS A 40 14.70 8.12 11.01
CA HIS A 40 15.28 7.48 12.18
C HIS A 40 15.87 8.46 13.22
N LEU A 41 15.74 9.78 12.97
CA LEU A 41 16.38 10.82 13.82
C LEU A 41 15.37 11.68 14.58
N SER A 42 14.07 11.53 14.39
CA SER A 42 13.04 12.32 15.05
C SER A 42 11.98 11.43 15.72
N SER A 43 11.13 12.06 16.55
CA SER A 43 9.94 11.41 17.14
C SER A 43 8.89 11.00 16.10
N ASP A 44 8.96 11.57 14.91
CA ASP A 44 8.10 11.21 13.80
C ASP A 44 8.81 10.13 12.98
N ASP A 45 8.23 8.95 12.90
CA ASP A 45 8.83 7.77 12.23
C ASP A 45 9.03 7.98 10.74
N TYR A 46 8.36 8.95 10.13
CA TYR A 46 8.51 9.31 8.71
C TYR A 46 8.15 10.77 8.44
N VAL A 47 8.59 11.27 7.29
CA VAL A 47 8.24 12.60 6.77
C VAL A 47 7.71 12.48 5.36
N GLU A 48 6.69 13.27 5.02
CA GLU A 48 6.25 13.39 3.63
C GLU A 48 7.36 13.96 2.76
N ALA A 49 7.49 13.40 1.55
CA ALA A 49 8.54 13.78 0.61
C ALA A 49 8.07 13.65 -0.84
N SER A 50 8.78 14.30 -1.75
CA SER A 50 8.56 14.07 -3.17
C SER A 50 8.97 12.67 -3.58
N GLN A 51 8.18 12.01 -4.40
CA GLN A 51 8.52 10.72 -5.00
C GLN A 51 9.84 10.80 -5.75
N ARG A 52 10.77 9.88 -5.48
CA ARG A 52 12.11 9.87 -6.11
C ARG A 52 12.12 9.16 -7.45
N TYR A 53 11.43 8.02 -7.54
CA TYR A 53 11.37 7.18 -8.72
C TYR A 53 9.93 6.80 -9.01
N ALA A 54 9.54 6.80 -10.29
CA ALA A 54 8.29 6.20 -10.70
C ALA A 54 8.50 4.71 -11.00
N VAL A 55 7.52 3.88 -10.70
CA VAL A 55 7.53 2.45 -11.04
C VAL A 55 7.72 2.25 -12.55
N ALA A 56 7.17 3.15 -13.37
CA ALA A 56 7.33 3.14 -14.82
C ALA A 56 8.80 3.25 -15.25
N ASP A 57 9.58 4.14 -14.61
CA ASP A 57 11.01 4.32 -14.92
C ASP A 57 11.82 3.08 -14.57
N LEU A 58 11.53 2.47 -13.39
CA LEU A 58 12.18 1.24 -12.96
C LEU A 58 11.85 0.06 -13.89
N ARG A 59 10.62 -0.04 -14.39
CA ARG A 59 10.21 -1.05 -15.37
C ARG A 59 10.90 -0.83 -16.71
N ALA A 60 10.93 0.41 -17.20
CA ALA A 60 11.63 0.76 -18.45
C ALA A 60 13.12 0.43 -18.36
N PHE A 61 13.76 0.71 -17.21
CA PHE A 61 15.15 0.30 -17.00
C PHE A 61 15.34 -1.21 -17.08
N CYS A 62 14.45 -2.00 -16.48
CA CYS A 62 14.51 -3.46 -16.56
C CYS A 62 14.37 -3.98 -18.00
N GLU A 63 13.46 -3.40 -18.78
CA GLU A 63 13.23 -3.75 -20.19
C GLU A 63 14.44 -3.44 -21.08
N GLN A 64 15.09 -2.31 -20.83
CA GLN A 64 16.29 -1.89 -21.57
C GLN A 64 17.55 -2.66 -21.18
N ASN A 65 17.55 -3.34 -20.04
CA ASN A 65 18.73 -4.01 -19.48
C ASN A 65 18.48 -5.50 -19.12
N PRO A 66 17.93 -6.34 -19.99
CA PRO A 66 17.42 -7.67 -19.64
C PRO A 66 18.51 -8.67 -19.20
N SER A 67 19.76 -8.43 -19.57
CA SER A 67 20.91 -9.29 -19.25
C SER A 67 21.60 -8.93 -17.93
N ARG A 68 21.26 -7.79 -17.30
CA ARG A 68 21.89 -7.39 -16.04
C ARG A 68 21.46 -8.28 -14.89
N ARG A 69 22.39 -8.51 -13.97
CA ARG A 69 22.13 -9.30 -12.75
C ARG A 69 20.99 -8.68 -11.93
N GLY A 70 20.05 -9.52 -11.49
CA GLY A 70 18.91 -9.10 -10.67
C GLY A 70 17.70 -8.57 -11.44
N VAL A 71 17.86 -8.11 -12.69
CA VAL A 71 16.81 -7.44 -13.48
C VAL A 71 15.57 -8.31 -13.67
N LYS A 72 15.72 -9.59 -13.99
CA LYS A 72 14.55 -10.49 -14.17
C LYS A 72 13.69 -10.60 -12.92
N ARG A 73 14.33 -10.65 -11.76
CA ARG A 73 13.65 -10.74 -10.48
C ARG A 73 13.01 -9.40 -10.12
N ALA A 74 13.74 -8.30 -10.26
CA ALA A 74 13.21 -6.95 -10.06
C ALA A 74 11.99 -6.68 -10.95
N ALA A 75 12.05 -7.01 -12.24
CA ALA A 75 10.92 -6.87 -13.17
C ALA A 75 9.68 -7.68 -12.73
N ALA A 76 9.88 -8.87 -12.16
CA ALA A 76 8.78 -9.67 -11.63
C ALA A 76 8.16 -9.05 -10.36
N VAL A 77 8.97 -8.47 -9.48
CA VAL A 77 8.52 -7.77 -8.26
C VAL A 77 7.81 -6.46 -8.61
N LEU A 78 8.37 -5.66 -9.53
CA LEU A 78 7.83 -4.38 -9.96
C LEU A 78 6.41 -4.47 -10.57
N LYS A 79 5.97 -5.65 -11.00
CA LYS A 79 4.57 -5.87 -11.43
C LYS A 79 3.55 -5.66 -10.29
N ARG A 80 4.00 -5.69 -9.04
CA ARG A 80 3.19 -5.56 -7.83
C ARG A 80 3.51 -4.30 -7.02
N VAL A 81 4.50 -3.52 -7.43
CA VAL A 81 4.83 -2.23 -6.84
C VAL A 81 3.95 -1.16 -7.49
N HIS A 82 3.48 -0.22 -6.68
CA HIS A 82 2.66 0.93 -7.09
C HIS A 82 3.26 2.22 -6.52
N ASP A 83 3.05 3.32 -7.24
CA ASP A 83 3.54 4.64 -6.87
C ASP A 83 2.67 5.28 -5.77
N GLY A 84 3.29 6.13 -4.96
CA GLY A 84 2.58 7.20 -4.28
C GLY A 84 2.08 6.89 -2.88
N ALA A 85 2.54 5.81 -2.21
CA ALA A 85 2.30 5.63 -0.77
C ALA A 85 2.80 6.87 0.00
N ARG A 86 2.01 7.36 0.97
CA ARG A 86 2.34 8.56 1.77
C ARG A 86 2.75 8.22 3.19
N SER A 87 2.53 6.98 3.59
CA SER A 87 2.94 6.50 4.90
C SER A 87 3.44 5.06 4.81
N PRO A 88 4.28 4.64 5.77
CA PRO A 88 4.71 3.26 5.87
C PRO A 88 3.55 2.27 6.07
N MET A 89 2.50 2.67 6.78
CA MET A 89 1.34 1.80 6.99
C MET A 89 0.45 1.65 5.75
N GLU A 90 0.40 2.66 4.86
CA GLU A 90 -0.16 2.47 3.53
C GLU A 90 0.66 1.47 2.72
N THR A 91 2.00 1.56 2.79
CA THR A 91 2.91 0.56 2.18
C THR A 91 2.67 -0.84 2.75
N ALA A 92 2.60 -0.99 4.08
CA ALA A 92 2.30 -2.25 4.74
C ALA A 92 0.94 -2.83 4.28
N THR A 93 -0.10 -1.99 4.25
CA THR A 93 -1.43 -2.37 3.76
C THR A 93 -1.39 -2.82 2.30
N ALA A 94 -0.71 -2.06 1.43
CA ALA A 94 -0.52 -2.41 0.02
C ALA A 94 0.19 -3.76 -0.13
N ILE A 95 1.28 -4.01 0.62
CA ILE A 95 2.01 -5.27 0.60
C ILE A 95 1.11 -6.45 1.03
N MET A 96 0.28 -6.29 2.09
CA MET A 96 -0.68 -7.32 2.49
C MET A 96 -1.66 -7.69 1.37
N VAL A 97 -2.00 -6.74 0.51
CA VAL A 97 -2.91 -6.95 -0.64
C VAL A 97 -2.17 -7.57 -1.83
N VAL A 98 -0.99 -7.04 -2.21
CA VAL A 98 -0.33 -7.42 -3.48
C VAL A 98 0.63 -8.60 -3.35
N ALA A 99 1.15 -8.91 -2.15
CA ALA A 99 2.05 -10.04 -1.94
C ALA A 99 1.37 -11.35 -2.35
N LYS A 100 2.16 -12.31 -2.83
CA LYS A 100 1.65 -13.61 -3.28
C LYS A 100 0.91 -14.35 -2.14
N ARG A 101 -0.08 -15.16 -2.48
CA ARG A 101 -0.76 -16.03 -1.50
C ARG A 101 0.21 -17.01 -0.82
N SER A 102 1.26 -17.45 -1.52
CA SER A 102 2.34 -18.25 -0.93
C SER A 102 3.16 -17.50 0.12
N GLN A 103 3.09 -16.17 0.13
CA GLN A 103 3.76 -15.29 1.08
C GLN A 103 2.78 -14.73 2.15
N GLY A 104 1.50 -15.10 2.12
CA GLY A 104 0.47 -14.64 3.06
C GLY A 104 -0.36 -13.44 2.60
N GLY A 105 -0.04 -12.85 1.45
CA GLY A 105 -0.82 -11.77 0.85
C GLY A 105 -2.08 -12.25 0.13
N LEU A 106 -2.93 -11.32 -0.32
CA LEU A 106 -4.12 -11.65 -1.11
C LEU A 106 -3.80 -12.02 -2.56
N GLY A 107 -2.60 -11.66 -3.07
CA GLY A 107 -2.18 -11.88 -4.45
C GLY A 107 -2.88 -10.98 -5.46
N TYR A 108 -3.43 -9.85 -5.04
CA TYR A 108 -4.16 -8.92 -5.89
C TYR A 108 -3.28 -7.74 -6.28
N ALA A 109 -2.71 -7.80 -7.49
CA ALA A 109 -1.69 -6.85 -7.94
C ALA A 109 -2.23 -5.57 -8.60
N LYS A 110 -3.53 -5.46 -8.88
CA LYS A 110 -4.11 -4.31 -9.60
C LYS A 110 -4.76 -3.34 -8.62
N ILE A 111 -3.92 -2.55 -7.94
CA ILE A 111 -4.34 -1.50 -7.01
C ILE A 111 -3.83 -0.13 -7.47
N GLU A 112 -4.39 0.91 -6.91
CA GLU A 112 -3.92 2.28 -6.98
C GLU A 112 -3.75 2.81 -5.56
N LEU A 113 -2.72 3.60 -5.30
CA LEU A 113 -2.48 4.21 -4.00
C LEU A 113 -2.87 5.69 -4.03
N ASN A 114 -3.44 6.16 -2.93
CA ASN A 114 -3.92 7.53 -2.79
C ASN A 114 -4.81 7.95 -3.99
N HIS A 115 -5.74 7.03 -4.35
CA HIS A 115 -6.63 7.24 -5.48
C HIS A 115 -7.56 8.41 -5.23
N ARG A 116 -7.47 9.44 -6.09
CA ARG A 116 -8.30 10.64 -5.99
C ARG A 116 -9.69 10.39 -6.57
N VAL A 117 -10.70 10.72 -5.77
CA VAL A 117 -12.13 10.69 -6.13
C VAL A 117 -12.67 12.11 -6.06
N ASP A 118 -12.89 12.75 -7.20
CA ASP A 118 -13.53 14.07 -7.23
C ASP A 118 -15.01 13.94 -6.87
N VAL A 119 -15.52 14.88 -6.05
CA VAL A 119 -16.93 14.91 -5.65
C VAL A 119 -17.75 15.58 -6.76
N PRO A 120 -18.64 14.86 -7.47
CA PRO A 120 -19.49 15.44 -8.51
C PRO A 120 -20.39 16.53 -7.96
N ASN A 121 -20.81 17.46 -8.82
CA ASN A 121 -21.62 18.62 -8.40
C ASN A 121 -22.90 18.22 -7.68
N GLU A 122 -23.54 17.13 -8.12
CA GLU A 122 -24.76 16.58 -7.51
C GLU A 122 -24.57 16.01 -6.10
N PHE A 123 -23.32 15.77 -5.66
CA PHE A 123 -22.98 15.29 -4.31
C PHE A 123 -22.35 16.36 -3.41
N LYS A 124 -22.10 17.58 -3.94
CA LYS A 124 -21.44 18.66 -3.16
C LYS A 124 -22.23 19.12 -1.93
N TYR A 125 -23.52 18.84 -1.88
CA TYR A 125 -24.33 19.13 -0.68
C TYR A 125 -24.07 18.12 0.46
N LEU A 126 -23.44 16.98 0.18
CA LEU A 126 -23.10 15.94 1.17
C LEU A 126 -21.73 16.16 1.80
N ALA A 127 -20.84 16.92 1.17
CA ALA A 127 -19.48 17.13 1.64
C ALA A 127 -18.98 18.54 1.33
N LYS A 128 -18.17 19.07 2.25
CA LYS A 128 -17.46 20.36 2.04
C LYS A 128 -16.24 20.20 1.14
N ALA A 129 -15.63 19.01 1.11
CA ALA A 129 -14.46 18.71 0.31
C ALA A 129 -14.83 18.57 -1.17
N GLY A 130 -13.96 19.08 -2.05
CA GLY A 130 -14.10 18.93 -3.50
C GLY A 130 -13.63 17.57 -4.03
N TYR A 131 -12.86 16.85 -3.24
CA TYR A 131 -12.36 15.51 -3.55
C TYR A 131 -12.01 14.74 -2.27
N PHE A 132 -11.90 13.42 -2.39
CA PHE A 132 -11.35 12.51 -1.39
C PHE A 132 -10.22 11.70 -1.99
N GLU A 133 -9.38 11.10 -1.16
CA GLU A 133 -8.34 10.16 -1.57
C GLU A 133 -8.54 8.85 -0.82
N ILE A 134 -8.34 7.72 -1.50
CA ILE A 134 -8.46 6.38 -0.95
C ILE A 134 -7.04 5.79 -0.87
N ASP A 135 -6.59 5.39 0.32
CA ASP A 135 -5.21 4.93 0.54
C ASP A 135 -4.83 3.77 -0.37
N VAL A 136 -5.67 2.73 -0.44
CA VAL A 136 -5.48 1.58 -1.34
C VAL A 136 -6.80 1.30 -2.06
N TYR A 137 -6.82 1.46 -3.36
CA TYR A 137 -8.00 1.27 -4.20
C TYR A 137 -7.82 0.11 -5.17
N ALA A 138 -8.82 -0.76 -5.27
CA ALA A 138 -8.90 -1.87 -6.23
C ALA A 138 -9.96 -1.58 -7.30
N PRO A 139 -9.58 -1.02 -8.47
CA PRO A 139 -10.53 -0.50 -9.46
C PRO A 139 -11.54 -1.54 -9.96
N ALA A 140 -11.09 -2.77 -10.21
CA ALA A 140 -11.95 -3.82 -10.79
C ALA A 140 -13.11 -4.26 -9.88
N SER A 141 -13.01 -4.01 -8.55
CA SER A 141 -14.05 -4.34 -7.58
C SER A 141 -14.72 -3.11 -6.97
N GLY A 142 -14.21 -1.91 -7.23
CA GLY A 142 -14.65 -0.69 -6.56
C GLY A 142 -14.37 -0.69 -5.06
N THR A 143 -13.37 -1.46 -4.59
CA THR A 143 -13.05 -1.60 -3.16
C THR A 143 -11.95 -0.63 -2.77
N GLY A 144 -12.21 0.21 -1.78
CA GLY A 144 -11.25 1.08 -1.12
C GLY A 144 -10.89 0.54 0.27
N ILE A 145 -9.61 0.63 0.63
CA ILE A 145 -9.11 0.29 1.96
C ILE A 145 -8.45 1.56 2.51
N GLU A 146 -8.83 1.93 3.72
CA GLU A 146 -8.27 3.03 4.49
C GLU A 146 -7.52 2.48 5.68
N TYR A 147 -6.33 2.98 5.95
CA TYR A 147 -5.64 2.69 7.19
C TYR A 147 -5.88 3.80 8.21
N ASN A 148 -6.39 3.42 9.39
CA ASN A 148 -6.56 4.33 10.51
C ASN A 148 -5.69 3.87 11.69
N GLY A 149 -4.58 4.57 11.93
CA GLY A 149 -3.61 4.27 12.99
C GLY A 149 -3.96 4.85 14.35
N SER A 150 -4.83 5.86 14.42
CA SER A 150 -5.13 6.56 15.67
C SER A 150 -6.43 6.08 16.29
N ASP A 151 -6.35 5.46 17.47
CA ASP A 151 -7.50 5.19 18.36
C ASP A 151 -8.03 6.46 19.07
N HIS A 152 -7.51 7.65 18.74
CA HIS A 152 -7.90 8.90 19.36
C HIS A 152 -9.21 9.41 18.78
N LEU A 153 -10.29 9.21 19.54
CA LEU A 153 -11.65 9.71 19.34
C LEU A 153 -11.70 11.26 19.37
N ASP A 154 -11.20 11.90 18.33
CA ASP A 154 -11.49 13.30 18.10
C ASP A 154 -12.86 13.41 17.40
N LYS A 155 -13.87 13.96 18.12
CA LYS A 155 -15.25 14.06 17.63
C LYS A 155 -15.38 14.82 16.30
N GLN A 156 -14.48 15.77 16.01
CA GLN A 156 -14.50 16.51 14.77
C GLN A 156 -13.99 15.68 13.59
N ARG A 157 -12.95 14.84 13.79
CA ARG A 157 -12.49 13.89 12.80
C ARG A 157 -13.56 12.85 12.47
N SER A 158 -14.23 12.31 13.51
CA SER A 158 -15.33 11.34 13.35
C SER A 158 -16.48 11.86 12.46
N ALA A 159 -16.85 13.13 12.55
CA ALA A 159 -17.90 13.72 11.71
C ALA A 159 -17.45 13.87 10.25
N SER A 160 -16.21 14.32 10.01
CA SER A 160 -15.62 14.42 8.68
C SER A 160 -15.45 13.06 8.01
N ASP A 161 -15.04 12.06 8.78
CA ASP A 161 -14.88 10.68 8.29
C ASP A 161 -16.23 10.06 7.92
N ALA A 162 -17.28 10.32 8.71
CA ALA A 162 -18.64 9.88 8.40
C ALA A 162 -19.18 10.53 7.12
N GLU A 163 -18.95 11.84 6.93
CA GLU A 163 -19.29 12.59 5.71
C GLU A 163 -18.59 12.00 4.50
N ARG A 164 -17.26 11.78 4.59
CA ARG A 164 -16.43 11.16 3.56
C ARG A 164 -16.95 9.77 3.19
N MET A 165 -17.20 8.91 4.18
CA MET A 165 -17.70 7.55 3.97
C MET A 165 -19.08 7.55 3.32
N ALA A 166 -19.97 8.48 3.68
CA ALA A 166 -21.29 8.60 3.09
C ALA A 166 -21.20 8.95 1.60
N VAL A 167 -20.35 9.91 1.23
CA VAL A 167 -20.14 10.31 -0.18
C VAL A 167 -19.53 9.18 -0.98
N LEU A 168 -18.44 8.57 -0.49
CA LEU A 168 -17.78 7.45 -1.19
C LEU A 168 -18.74 6.27 -1.39
N SER A 169 -19.58 5.97 -0.38
CA SER A 169 -20.61 4.94 -0.48
C SER A 169 -21.69 5.30 -1.53
N ALA A 170 -22.15 6.55 -1.55
CA ALA A 170 -23.11 7.03 -2.53
C ALA A 170 -22.54 6.99 -3.96
N LEU A 171 -21.24 7.17 -4.13
CA LEU A 171 -20.52 7.00 -5.40
C LEU A 171 -20.24 5.55 -5.77
N GLY A 172 -20.65 4.59 -4.92
CA GLY A 172 -20.55 3.15 -5.20
C GLY A 172 -19.24 2.50 -4.75
N PHE A 173 -18.39 3.21 -4.01
CA PHE A 173 -17.18 2.62 -3.45
C PHE A 173 -17.49 1.72 -2.26
N ARG A 174 -16.85 0.55 -2.19
CA ARG A 174 -16.91 -0.37 -1.03
C ARG A 174 -15.74 -0.06 -0.11
N MET A 175 -15.96 0.79 0.88
CA MET A 175 -14.90 1.19 1.79
C MET A 175 -14.74 0.21 2.94
N ILE A 176 -13.49 -0.16 3.26
CA ILE A 176 -13.11 -0.97 4.41
C ILE A 176 -12.01 -0.22 5.17
N VAL A 177 -12.25 0.01 6.46
CA VAL A 177 -11.24 0.61 7.34
C VAL A 177 -10.44 -0.51 8.00
N LEU A 178 -9.12 -0.41 7.92
CA LEU A 178 -8.16 -1.26 8.60
C LEU A 178 -7.47 -0.45 9.69
N THR A 179 -7.61 -0.88 10.95
CA THR A 179 -7.11 -0.12 12.10
C THR A 179 -5.75 -0.63 12.59
N GLY A 180 -5.00 0.23 13.31
CA GLY A 180 -3.76 -0.16 13.99
C GLY A 180 -3.97 -1.35 14.93
N THR A 181 -5.06 -1.36 15.70
CA THR A 181 -5.43 -2.49 16.58
C THR A 181 -5.61 -3.80 15.80
N GLN A 182 -6.22 -3.74 14.61
CA GLN A 182 -6.35 -4.93 13.76
C GLN A 182 -4.99 -5.41 13.23
N PHE A 183 -4.10 -4.48 12.88
CA PHE A 183 -2.73 -4.82 12.48
C PHE A 183 -1.92 -5.42 13.63
N ALA A 184 -2.08 -4.93 14.85
CA ALA A 184 -1.38 -5.44 16.04
C ALA A 184 -1.75 -6.89 16.36
N HIS A 185 -2.97 -7.34 16.03
CA HIS A 185 -3.50 -8.64 16.43
C HIS A 185 -3.73 -9.58 15.24
N GLN A 186 -2.97 -10.69 15.20
CA GLN A 186 -3.00 -11.71 14.14
C GLN A 186 -4.43 -12.10 13.70
N LEU A 187 -5.29 -12.48 14.65
CA LEU A 187 -6.63 -12.98 14.33
C LEU A 187 -7.56 -11.87 13.81
N GLN A 188 -7.40 -10.65 14.34
CA GLN A 188 -8.18 -9.50 13.89
C GLN A 188 -7.78 -9.10 12.47
N LEU A 189 -6.46 -9.05 12.19
CA LEU A 189 -5.97 -8.79 10.84
C LEU A 189 -6.44 -9.86 9.86
N HIS A 190 -6.36 -11.15 10.23
CA HIS A 190 -6.84 -12.22 9.37
C HIS A 190 -8.33 -12.06 9.00
N ARG A 191 -9.18 -11.68 9.96
CA ARG A 191 -10.60 -11.39 9.72
C ARG A 191 -10.78 -10.19 8.79
N ALA A 192 -10.05 -9.10 9.02
CA ALA A 192 -10.10 -7.91 8.17
C ALA A 192 -9.64 -8.22 6.74
N MET A 193 -8.53 -8.93 6.57
CA MET A 193 -8.03 -9.32 5.25
C MET A 193 -8.99 -10.27 4.50
N ASN A 194 -9.72 -11.14 5.22
CA ASN A 194 -10.79 -11.94 4.61
C ASN A 194 -11.98 -11.08 4.16
N ALA A 195 -12.36 -10.05 4.93
CA ALA A 195 -13.40 -9.09 4.52
C ALA A 195 -12.98 -8.34 3.26
N ILE A 196 -11.72 -7.87 3.20
CA ILE A 196 -11.13 -7.23 2.02
C ILE A 196 -11.14 -8.19 0.82
N ALA A 197 -10.70 -9.44 1.01
CA ALA A 197 -10.69 -10.46 -0.05
C ALA A 197 -12.10 -10.68 -0.62
N LEU A 198 -13.12 -10.81 0.24
CA LEU A 198 -14.52 -10.97 -0.18
C LEU A 198 -15.03 -9.75 -0.96
N ALA A 199 -14.74 -8.53 -0.48
CA ALA A 199 -15.12 -7.29 -1.18
C ALA A 199 -14.46 -7.19 -2.57
N MET A 200 -13.24 -7.69 -2.71
CA MET A 200 -12.51 -7.78 -3.99
C MET A 200 -12.93 -8.97 -4.87
N GLY A 201 -13.90 -9.78 -4.44
CA GLY A 201 -14.33 -10.97 -5.18
C GLY A 201 -13.35 -12.13 -5.14
N LEU A 202 -12.42 -12.14 -4.19
CA LEU A 202 -11.42 -13.18 -4.02
C LEU A 202 -11.92 -14.29 -3.10
N LYS A 203 -11.38 -15.51 -3.28
CA LYS A 203 -11.63 -16.61 -2.36
C LYS A 203 -10.84 -16.42 -1.06
N CYS A 204 -11.53 -16.48 0.08
CA CYS A 204 -10.90 -16.53 1.39
C CYS A 204 -10.19 -17.87 1.59
N ASP A 205 -9.03 -17.83 2.23
CA ASP A 205 -8.31 -19.02 2.67
C ASP A 205 -8.27 -19.01 4.20
N ARG A 206 -8.99 -19.97 4.81
CA ARG A 206 -9.11 -20.10 6.27
C ARG A 206 -8.21 -21.20 6.83
N SER A 207 -7.33 -21.79 6.00
CA SER A 207 -6.42 -22.82 6.45
C SER A 207 -5.40 -22.26 7.45
N GLU A 208 -5.04 -23.05 8.44
CA GLU A 208 -4.00 -22.70 9.43
C GLU A 208 -2.68 -22.35 8.74
N ALA A 209 -2.34 -23.10 7.69
CA ALA A 209 -1.14 -22.85 6.90
C ALA A 209 -1.13 -21.47 6.23
N PHE A 210 -2.28 -20.99 5.75
CA PHE A 210 -2.38 -19.64 5.20
C PHE A 210 -2.36 -18.58 6.31
N GLN A 211 -3.08 -18.81 7.41
CA GLN A 211 -3.08 -17.90 8.56
C GLN A 211 -1.67 -17.69 9.11
N LYS A 212 -0.87 -18.77 9.20
CA LYS A 212 0.53 -18.68 9.60
C LYS A 212 1.33 -17.81 8.64
N ARG A 213 1.27 -18.07 7.32
CA ARG A 213 1.97 -17.22 6.33
C ARG A 213 1.53 -15.76 6.37
N GLN A 214 0.23 -15.51 6.60
CA GLN A 214 -0.28 -14.16 6.71
C GLN A 214 0.22 -13.47 7.96
N ASN A 215 0.39 -14.19 9.08
CA ASN A 215 1.01 -13.65 10.27
C ASN A 215 2.51 -13.38 10.05
N ASP A 216 3.24 -14.30 9.40
CA ASP A 216 4.65 -14.10 9.06
C ASP A 216 4.82 -12.84 8.17
N LEU A 217 3.91 -12.63 7.20
CA LEU A 217 3.90 -11.42 6.38
C LEU A 217 3.57 -10.16 7.21
N ARG A 218 2.59 -10.25 8.14
CA ARG A 218 2.26 -9.16 9.06
C ARG A 218 3.48 -8.76 9.87
N GLU A 219 4.14 -9.71 10.51
CA GLU A 219 5.35 -9.46 11.31
C GLU A 219 6.46 -8.84 10.46
N PHE A 220 6.60 -9.28 9.22
CA PHE A 220 7.55 -8.70 8.29
C PHE A 220 7.26 -7.21 8.02
N VAL A 221 6.02 -6.85 7.66
CA VAL A 221 5.71 -5.46 7.26
C VAL A 221 5.69 -4.47 8.43
N ILE A 222 5.53 -4.96 9.67
CA ILE A 222 5.53 -4.11 10.87
C ILE A 222 6.83 -4.19 11.69
N ARG A 223 7.85 -4.94 11.25
CA ARG A 223 9.04 -5.24 12.04
C ARG A 223 9.88 -4.01 12.44
N HIS A 224 9.67 -2.88 11.78
CA HIS A 224 10.37 -1.62 12.06
C HIS A 224 9.56 -0.65 12.93
N TRP A 225 8.39 -1.09 13.42
CA TRP A 225 7.45 -0.27 14.19
C TRP A 225 7.51 -0.64 15.67
N ASP A 226 8.45 -0.07 16.40
CA ASP A 226 8.59 -0.25 17.83
C ASP A 226 7.56 0.64 18.57
N GLY A 227 6.30 0.21 18.65
CA GLY A 227 5.33 0.69 19.61
C GLY A 227 4.32 1.75 19.16
N GLY A 228 4.11 1.97 17.88
CA GLY A 228 3.17 2.97 17.33
C GLY A 228 1.96 2.41 16.56
N LEU A 229 1.54 1.15 16.81
CA LEU A 229 0.32 0.58 16.23
C LEU A 229 -0.91 0.92 17.06
#